data_4949aa5029a30cf974e74f45087ddb9a
#
_entry.id   4949aa5029a30cf974e74f45087ddb9a
#
_cell.length_a   1.000
_cell.length_b   1.000
_cell.length_c   1.000
_cell.angle_alpha   90.00
_cell.angle_beta   90.00
_cell.angle_gamma   90.00
#
_symmetry.space_group_name_H-M   'P 1'
#
loop_
_entity.id
_entity.type
_entity.pdbx_description
1 polymer ?
#
loop_
_entity_poly.entity_id
_entity_poly.type
_entity_poly.pdbx_seq_one_letter_code
_entity_poly.pdbx_strand_id
1 'polypeptide(L)'
;KLPSLRRAINEPGRKLLLATKTWEPLKYSDTKSTNGKLTTYPSGEVHASGTFPANTRYDLTAASQDFTAFRVTIIPETENIAALPERGSVLSTLSLHKIKADGAKEKINLSYVFADQVAGTFDPVGSIGNGHDGFGGYPKLFGKRQAVFIPAAPVTFAKDEKLEITMQHRSSTTGGQACTVRRFTIDTSNNTAWTQLLSNPDHAKNVATHNQALNQYNQIKGTNIPVIRERSEHATRETRIFLGGLWLNKGEVQQPGVPKLLNGYQNKVDTRLEMAHWITSPENPLTARVMANRLSSDMFGRGIVETLGD
;
A
#
# COMPACT_ATOMS: atom_id res chain seq x y z
N LYS A 1 -5.92 -17.92 3.75
CA LYS A 1 -4.66 -18.52 4.24
C LYS A 1 -3.41 -17.72 3.81
N LEU A 2 -3.20 -17.38 2.53
CA LEU A 2 -2.03 -16.62 2.05
C LEU A 2 -1.84 -15.26 2.75
N PRO A 3 -2.86 -14.37 2.87
CA PRO A 3 -2.68 -13.10 3.57
C PRO A 3 -2.30 -13.26 5.05
N SER A 4 -2.81 -14.28 5.72
CA SER A 4 -2.47 -14.56 7.13
C SER A 4 -1.02 -15.00 7.28
N LEU A 5 -0.53 -15.88 6.40
CA LEU A 5 0.87 -16.30 6.36
C LEU A 5 1.78 -15.10 6.08
N ARG A 6 1.41 -14.26 5.09
CA ARG A 6 2.22 -13.07 4.75
C ARG A 6 2.33 -12.10 5.92
N ARG A 7 1.24 -11.88 6.68
CA ARG A 7 1.27 -11.06 7.89
C ARG A 7 2.14 -11.69 8.99
N ALA A 8 2.03 -12.99 9.21
CA ALA A 8 2.83 -13.70 10.21
C ALA A 8 4.34 -13.58 9.93
N ILE A 9 4.75 -13.64 8.65
CA ILE A 9 6.13 -13.42 8.24
C ILE A 9 6.60 -11.98 8.53
N ASN A 10 5.73 -11.00 8.30
CA ASN A 10 6.05 -9.58 8.47
C ASN A 10 6.08 -9.13 9.93
N GLU A 11 5.33 -9.78 10.80
CA GLU A 11 5.10 -9.32 12.19
C GLU A 11 6.37 -9.17 13.04
N PRO A 12 7.36 -10.09 12.98
CA PRO A 12 8.62 -9.90 13.70
C PRO A 12 9.38 -8.65 13.26
N GLY A 13 9.45 -8.39 11.93
CA GLY A 13 10.07 -7.18 11.39
C GLY A 13 9.30 -5.91 11.74
N ARG A 14 7.95 -5.96 11.73
CA ARG A 14 7.11 -4.85 12.18
C ARG A 14 7.36 -4.50 13.65
N LYS A 15 7.47 -5.50 14.52
CA LYS A 15 7.81 -5.29 15.93
C LYS A 15 9.19 -4.66 16.08
N LEU A 16 10.18 -5.15 15.34
CA LEU A 16 11.53 -4.61 15.36
C LEU A 16 11.58 -3.17 14.82
N LEU A 17 10.81 -2.85 13.76
CA LEU A 17 10.68 -1.49 13.23
C LEU A 17 10.17 -0.52 14.30
N LEU A 18 9.17 -0.91 15.06
CA LEU A 18 8.62 -0.09 16.15
C LEU A 18 9.58 0.05 17.34
N ALA A 19 10.39 -0.97 17.59
CA ALA A 19 11.35 -0.99 18.69
C ALA A 19 12.66 -0.26 18.35
N THR A 20 13.05 -0.22 17.08
CA THR A 20 14.29 0.44 16.64
C THR A 20 14.14 1.96 16.71
N LYS A 21 14.87 2.60 17.63
CA LYS A 21 14.83 4.04 17.83
C LYS A 21 15.97 4.79 17.12
N THR A 22 17.04 4.09 16.80
CA THR A 22 18.25 4.64 16.18
C THR A 22 18.18 4.48 14.66
N TRP A 23 17.63 5.49 14.02
CA TRP A 23 17.62 5.66 12.58
C TRP A 23 18.37 6.94 12.22
N GLU A 24 19.32 6.83 11.31
CA GLU A 24 20.16 7.94 10.88
C GLU A 24 19.74 8.38 9.47
N PRO A 25 19.27 9.64 9.30
CA PRO A 25 18.84 10.12 8.00
C PRO A 25 20.02 10.25 7.04
N LEU A 26 19.79 9.89 5.79
CA LEU A 26 20.79 10.05 4.74
C LEU A 26 20.98 11.53 4.36
N LYS A 27 22.25 11.88 4.11
CA LYS A 27 22.64 13.19 3.58
C LYS A 27 22.93 13.05 2.09
N TYR A 28 22.12 13.69 1.27
CA TYR A 28 22.23 13.60 -0.19
C TYR A 28 23.25 14.61 -0.71
N SER A 29 24.12 14.17 -1.63
CA SER A 29 25.02 15.02 -2.38
C SER A 29 24.48 15.36 -3.78
N ASP A 30 23.60 14.53 -4.34
CA ASP A 30 22.93 14.77 -5.61
C ASP A 30 21.56 14.07 -5.61
N THR A 31 20.58 14.67 -6.29
CA THR A 31 19.24 14.10 -6.49
C THR A 31 18.71 14.42 -7.87
N LYS A 32 18.33 13.41 -8.62
CA LYS A 32 17.82 13.53 -9.99
C LYS A 32 16.51 12.79 -10.14
N SER A 33 15.67 13.31 -11.00
CA SER A 33 14.45 12.63 -11.46
C SER A 33 14.41 12.64 -12.98
N THR A 34 13.92 11.56 -13.58
CA THR A 34 13.67 11.53 -15.03
C THR A 34 12.60 12.53 -15.45
N ASN A 35 11.68 12.87 -14.54
CA ASN A 35 10.60 13.81 -14.76
C ASN A 35 10.36 14.61 -13.46
N GLY A 36 9.99 15.87 -13.59
CA GLY A 36 9.79 16.76 -12.45
C GLY A 36 11.11 17.10 -11.71
N LYS A 37 10.99 17.54 -10.48
CA LYS A 37 12.11 18.03 -9.67
C LYS A 37 12.07 17.39 -8.28
N LEU A 38 13.26 17.02 -7.76
CA LEU A 38 13.45 16.65 -6.37
C LEU A 38 14.05 17.82 -5.61
N THR A 39 13.54 18.05 -4.41
CA THR A 39 14.06 19.06 -3.47
C THR A 39 14.33 18.38 -2.14
N THR A 40 15.54 18.53 -1.63
CA THR A 40 15.96 17.98 -0.34
C THR A 40 15.91 19.04 0.75
N TYR A 41 15.57 18.62 1.96
CA TYR A 41 15.48 19.48 3.13
C TYR A 41 16.53 19.07 4.19
N PRO A 42 16.92 19.97 5.08
CA PRO A 42 17.89 19.66 6.14
C PRO A 42 17.47 18.52 7.07
N SER A 43 16.17 18.26 7.17
CA SER A 43 15.60 17.13 7.91
C SER A 43 15.87 15.76 7.28
N GLY A 44 16.45 15.70 6.08
CA GLY A 44 16.59 14.49 5.27
C GLY A 44 15.33 14.16 4.44
N GLU A 45 14.30 14.99 4.51
CA GLU A 45 13.09 14.84 3.73
C GLU A 45 13.32 15.24 2.27
N VAL A 46 12.74 14.47 1.34
CA VAL A 46 12.78 14.73 -0.10
C VAL A 46 11.37 14.95 -0.62
N HIS A 47 11.17 16.05 -1.34
CA HIS A 47 9.92 16.35 -2.01
C HIS A 47 10.10 16.29 -3.53
N ALA A 48 9.17 15.61 -4.19
CA ALA A 48 9.07 15.54 -5.64
C ALA A 48 7.92 16.42 -6.13
N SER A 49 8.20 17.34 -7.04
CA SER A 49 7.24 18.29 -7.61
C SER A 49 7.21 18.22 -9.14
N GLY A 50 6.04 18.49 -9.74
CA GLY A 50 5.83 18.44 -11.17
C GLY A 50 4.95 17.27 -11.61
N THR A 51 4.96 16.98 -12.92
CA THR A 51 4.19 15.89 -13.54
C THR A 51 5.05 14.65 -13.67
N PHE A 52 4.51 13.51 -13.25
CA PHE A 52 5.22 12.24 -13.25
C PHE A 52 4.45 11.20 -14.08
N PRO A 53 4.89 10.92 -15.31
CA PRO A 53 4.35 9.82 -16.11
C PRO A 53 4.79 8.47 -15.51
N ALA A 54 4.15 7.39 -15.96
CA ALA A 54 4.60 6.03 -15.62
C ALA A 54 6.09 5.85 -15.96
N ASN A 55 6.76 4.98 -15.22
CA ASN A 55 8.21 4.73 -15.29
C ASN A 55 9.11 5.90 -14.84
N THR A 56 8.57 6.85 -14.08
CA THR A 56 9.41 7.87 -13.43
C THR A 56 10.44 7.22 -12.50
N ARG A 57 11.68 7.67 -12.60
CA ARG A 57 12.80 7.20 -11.80
C ARG A 57 13.44 8.35 -11.03
N TYR A 58 13.75 8.11 -9.77
CA TYR A 58 14.58 8.97 -8.94
C TYR A 58 15.94 8.30 -8.73
N ASP A 59 17.00 9.05 -8.95
CA ASP A 59 18.37 8.67 -8.66
C ASP A 59 18.91 9.62 -7.59
N LEU A 60 19.31 9.08 -6.45
CA LEU A 60 19.79 9.82 -5.29
C LEU A 60 21.21 9.34 -4.98
N THR A 61 22.11 10.27 -4.75
CA THR A 61 23.47 9.95 -4.27
C THR A 61 23.62 10.50 -2.85
N ALA A 62 23.99 9.65 -1.92
CA ALA A 62 24.20 10.01 -0.53
C ALA A 62 25.64 9.75 -0.08
N ALA A 63 26.05 10.43 1.00
CA ALA A 63 27.29 10.12 1.69
C ALA A 63 27.29 8.66 2.17
N SER A 64 28.48 8.07 2.22
CA SER A 64 28.67 6.73 2.74
C SER A 64 28.29 6.65 4.22
N GLN A 65 27.54 5.63 4.54
CA GLN A 65 27.10 5.32 5.90
C GLN A 65 26.90 3.81 5.99
N ASP A 66 27.57 3.15 6.94
CA ASP A 66 27.42 1.73 7.15
C ASP A 66 26.02 1.39 7.65
N PHE A 67 25.45 0.26 7.22
CA PHE A 67 24.12 -0.14 7.68
C PHE A 67 23.86 -1.64 7.57
N THR A 68 22.97 -2.12 8.43
CA THR A 68 22.36 -3.45 8.39
C THR A 68 20.89 -3.39 7.95
N ALA A 69 20.31 -2.20 7.96
CA ALA A 69 18.92 -1.97 7.55
C ALA A 69 18.77 -0.59 6.90
N PHE A 70 17.93 -0.51 5.88
CA PHE A 70 17.64 0.67 5.06
C PHE A 70 16.13 0.93 5.08
N ARG A 71 15.69 2.04 5.66
CA ARG A 71 14.28 2.37 5.80
C ARG A 71 13.85 3.44 4.82
N VAL A 72 12.75 3.18 4.11
CA VAL A 72 12.03 4.19 3.33
C VAL A 72 10.74 4.52 4.05
N THR A 73 10.54 5.80 4.35
CA THR A 73 9.31 6.32 4.91
C THR A 73 8.60 7.16 3.87
N ILE A 74 7.43 6.71 3.42
CA ILE A 74 6.52 7.51 2.58
C ILE A 74 5.70 8.40 3.49
N ILE A 75 5.67 9.68 3.20
CA ILE A 75 4.93 10.70 3.94
C ILE A 75 3.77 11.15 3.05
N PRO A 76 2.54 11.35 3.55
CA PRO A 76 1.46 11.92 2.77
C PRO A 76 1.88 13.25 2.14
N GLU A 77 1.56 13.44 0.85
CA GLU A 77 1.93 14.65 0.10
C GLU A 77 1.35 15.92 0.72
N THR A 78 0.17 15.79 1.31
CA THR A 78 -0.56 16.88 1.96
C THR A 78 -1.29 16.35 3.19
N GLU A 79 -1.56 17.23 4.14
CA GLU A 79 -2.45 16.95 5.26
C GLU A 79 -3.93 17.03 4.86
N ASN A 80 -4.22 17.64 3.71
CA ASN A 80 -5.56 17.63 3.14
C ASN A 80 -5.88 16.26 2.54
N ILE A 81 -6.54 15.46 3.32
CA ILE A 81 -6.96 14.09 2.98
C ILE A 81 -7.77 14.02 1.68
N ALA A 82 -8.57 15.08 1.41
CA ALA A 82 -9.38 15.17 0.20
C ALA A 82 -8.54 15.20 -1.07
N ALA A 83 -7.33 15.75 -1.01
CA ALA A 83 -6.43 15.87 -2.15
C ALA A 83 -5.54 14.64 -2.39
N LEU A 84 -5.54 13.65 -1.50
CA LEU A 84 -4.70 12.46 -1.65
C LEU A 84 -5.24 11.53 -2.74
N PRO A 85 -4.37 11.03 -3.65
CA PRO A 85 -4.78 10.09 -4.68
C PRO A 85 -5.29 8.77 -4.07
N GLU A 86 -6.30 8.16 -4.67
CA GLU A 86 -6.93 6.95 -4.12
C GLU A 86 -5.98 5.76 -3.99
N ARG A 87 -5.07 5.57 -4.93
CA ARG A 87 -4.05 4.51 -4.89
C ARG A 87 -2.83 4.87 -4.05
N GLY A 88 -2.67 6.15 -3.72
CA GLY A 88 -1.48 6.64 -3.04
C GLY A 88 -0.21 6.49 -3.86
N SER A 89 0.91 6.44 -3.16
CA SER A 89 2.25 6.30 -3.74
C SER A 89 2.66 4.83 -3.76
N VAL A 90 3.39 4.43 -4.82
CA VAL A 90 3.94 3.07 -4.98
C VAL A 90 5.40 3.13 -5.39
N LEU A 91 6.28 2.65 -4.53
CA LEU A 91 7.67 2.37 -4.84
C LEU A 91 7.76 0.99 -5.50
N SER A 92 7.80 0.95 -6.84
CA SER A 92 7.79 -0.32 -7.58
C SER A 92 9.08 -1.09 -7.39
N THR A 93 10.23 -0.40 -7.47
CA THR A 93 11.54 -1.04 -7.27
C THR A 93 12.49 -0.09 -6.55
N LEU A 94 13.26 -0.63 -5.61
CA LEU A 94 14.40 0.01 -4.97
C LEU A 94 15.67 -0.74 -5.33
N SER A 95 16.67 -0.04 -5.84
CA SER A 95 18.01 -0.59 -6.10
C SER A 95 19.06 0.26 -5.39
N LEU A 96 20.03 -0.40 -4.79
CA LEU A 96 21.14 0.24 -4.08
C LEU A 96 22.47 -0.19 -4.71
N HIS A 97 23.38 0.77 -4.87
CA HIS A 97 24.74 0.52 -5.33
C HIS A 97 25.76 1.29 -4.48
N LYS A 98 26.91 0.71 -4.26
CA LYS A 98 28.10 1.46 -3.86
C LYS A 98 28.74 2.07 -5.10
N ILE A 99 29.07 3.33 -5.04
CA ILE A 99 29.91 4.01 -6.02
C ILE A 99 31.30 4.05 -5.42
N LYS A 100 32.25 3.34 -6.02
CA LYS A 100 33.65 3.30 -5.61
C LYS A 100 34.37 4.61 -5.98
N ALA A 101 35.55 4.84 -5.41
CA ALA A 101 36.36 6.03 -5.69
C ALA A 101 36.73 6.16 -7.19
N ASP A 102 36.84 5.05 -7.91
CA ASP A 102 37.08 5.00 -9.36
C ASP A 102 35.80 5.19 -10.22
N GLY A 103 34.63 5.38 -9.57
CA GLY A 103 33.33 5.51 -10.23
C GLY A 103 32.64 4.18 -10.56
N ALA A 104 33.27 3.04 -10.30
CA ALA A 104 32.65 1.73 -10.51
C ALA A 104 31.48 1.53 -9.56
N LYS A 105 30.42 0.88 -10.06
CA LYS A 105 29.23 0.61 -9.28
C LYS A 105 29.18 -0.86 -8.88
N GLU A 106 28.98 -1.10 -7.59
CA GLU A 106 28.79 -2.42 -7.01
C GLU A 106 27.37 -2.52 -6.43
N LYS A 107 26.60 -3.50 -6.91
CA LYS A 107 25.21 -3.68 -6.46
C LYS A 107 25.17 -4.19 -5.02
N ILE A 108 24.36 -3.55 -4.20
CA ILE A 108 24.00 -4.03 -2.87
C ILE A 108 22.76 -4.92 -3.01
N ASN A 109 22.91 -6.21 -2.77
CA ASN A 109 21.82 -7.17 -2.86
C ASN A 109 20.90 -7.04 -1.63
N LEU A 110 19.62 -6.86 -1.87
CA LEU A 110 18.59 -6.80 -0.84
C LEU A 110 17.95 -8.19 -0.71
N SER A 111 17.85 -8.70 0.52
CA SER A 111 17.34 -10.05 0.79
C SER A 111 15.84 -10.07 1.08
N TYR A 112 15.36 -9.07 1.81
CA TYR A 112 13.97 -9.06 2.26
C TYR A 112 13.48 -7.66 2.58
N VAL A 113 12.14 -7.49 2.66
CA VAL A 113 11.52 -6.23 3.05
C VAL A 113 10.44 -6.50 4.09
N PHE A 114 10.58 -5.84 5.23
CA PHE A 114 9.54 -5.74 6.25
C PHE A 114 8.86 -4.37 6.18
N ALA A 115 7.60 -4.29 6.58
CA ALA A 115 6.91 -3.02 6.61
C ALA A 115 6.03 -2.87 7.86
N ASP A 116 5.65 -1.62 8.12
CA ASP A 116 4.66 -1.28 9.14
C ASP A 116 3.34 -2.02 8.94
N GLN A 117 2.99 -2.28 7.66
CA GLN A 117 1.81 -3.02 7.28
C GLN A 117 2.01 -3.70 5.93
N VAL A 118 1.48 -4.92 5.80
CA VAL A 118 1.39 -5.65 4.53
C VAL A 118 -0.09 -5.92 4.24
N ALA A 119 -0.56 -5.47 3.07
CA ALA A 119 -1.96 -5.58 2.70
C ALA A 119 -2.11 -5.66 1.18
N GLY A 120 -2.71 -6.76 0.73
CA GLY A 120 -3.26 -6.89 -0.62
C GLY A 120 -2.26 -6.69 -1.75
N THR A 121 -2.59 -5.78 -2.64
CA THR A 121 -1.96 -5.58 -3.94
C THR A 121 -0.51 -5.09 -3.86
N PHE A 122 -0.17 -4.29 -2.85
CA PHE A 122 1.14 -3.66 -2.73
C PHE A 122 1.98 -4.35 -1.64
N ASP A 123 2.58 -5.48 -2.01
CA ASP A 123 3.49 -6.17 -1.09
C ASP A 123 4.89 -5.54 -1.16
N PRO A 124 5.43 -5.06 -0.02
CA PRO A 124 6.74 -4.42 0.03
C PRO A 124 7.89 -5.26 -0.53
N VAL A 125 7.82 -6.59 -0.42
CA VAL A 125 8.83 -7.51 -0.99
C VAL A 125 8.91 -7.37 -2.51
N GLY A 126 7.83 -6.97 -3.18
CA GLY A 126 7.85 -6.67 -4.62
C GLY A 126 8.86 -5.60 -5.01
N SER A 127 9.20 -4.67 -4.09
CA SER A 127 10.14 -3.57 -4.37
C SER A 127 11.61 -4.00 -4.52
N ILE A 128 11.98 -5.22 -4.16
CA ILE A 128 13.32 -5.77 -4.44
C ILE A 128 13.37 -6.62 -5.71
N GLY A 129 12.23 -6.79 -6.39
CA GLY A 129 12.10 -7.45 -7.68
C GLY A 129 12.01 -6.46 -8.85
N ASN A 130 11.52 -6.94 -9.99
CA ASN A 130 11.34 -6.15 -11.21
C ASN A 130 9.86 -5.91 -11.55
N GLY A 131 8.96 -6.03 -10.58
CA GLY A 131 7.53 -5.88 -10.75
C GLY A 131 7.05 -4.42 -10.90
N HIS A 132 5.76 -4.28 -11.14
CA HIS A 132 5.05 -3.00 -11.13
C HIS A 132 4.63 -2.59 -9.72
N ASP A 133 4.26 -3.56 -8.91
CA ASP A 133 3.71 -3.38 -7.57
C ASP A 133 4.77 -3.70 -6.52
N GLY A 134 4.95 -2.78 -5.59
CA GLY A 134 5.91 -2.89 -4.51
C GLY A 134 5.38 -2.23 -3.25
N PHE A 135 6.22 -1.53 -2.51
CA PHE A 135 5.84 -0.83 -1.30
C PHE A 135 4.94 0.37 -1.61
N GLY A 136 3.71 0.36 -1.12
CA GLY A 136 2.72 1.39 -1.39
C GLY A 136 1.94 1.86 -0.17
N GLY A 137 1.30 3.04 -0.31
CA GLY A 137 0.47 3.64 0.72
C GLY A 137 -0.88 2.97 0.91
N TYR A 138 -1.50 2.50 -0.18
CA TYR A 138 -2.84 1.91 -0.15
C TYR A 138 -2.94 0.67 0.75
N PRO A 139 -4.01 0.48 1.54
CA PRO A 139 -5.20 1.35 1.63
C PRO A 139 -5.11 2.45 2.71
N LYS A 140 -4.02 2.54 3.44
CA LYS A 140 -3.79 3.51 4.52
C LYS A 140 -3.00 4.71 4.01
N LEU A 141 -3.69 5.65 3.36
CA LEU A 141 -3.06 6.79 2.69
C LEU A 141 -2.78 7.98 3.61
N PHE A 142 -3.41 8.01 4.79
CA PHE A 142 -3.47 9.19 5.64
C PHE A 142 -2.36 9.29 6.68
N GLY A 143 -1.50 8.29 6.74
CA GLY A 143 -0.39 8.22 7.67
C GLY A 143 0.93 7.92 6.98
N LYS A 144 2.01 8.14 7.71
CA LYS A 144 3.33 7.70 7.27
C LYS A 144 3.33 6.19 7.10
N ARG A 145 3.94 5.72 6.00
CA ARG A 145 4.15 4.32 5.72
C ARG A 145 5.64 4.03 5.72
N GLN A 146 6.04 2.93 6.33
CA GLN A 146 7.44 2.58 6.49
C GLN A 146 7.73 1.18 5.99
N ALA A 147 8.81 1.05 5.22
CA ALA A 147 9.37 -0.24 4.83
C ALA A 147 10.87 -0.27 5.12
N VAL A 148 11.34 -1.40 5.63
CA VAL A 148 12.74 -1.66 5.96
C VAL A 148 13.27 -2.71 5.02
N PHE A 149 14.25 -2.33 4.23
CA PHE A 149 14.94 -3.15 3.25
C PHE A 149 16.20 -3.71 3.92
N ILE A 150 16.33 -5.01 3.95
CA ILE A 150 17.46 -5.69 4.61
C ILE A 150 18.43 -6.18 3.54
N PRO A 151 19.69 -5.75 3.55
CA PRO A 151 20.71 -6.25 2.66
C PRO A 151 21.08 -7.72 2.98
N ALA A 152 21.62 -8.42 1.99
CA ALA A 152 22.06 -9.81 2.14
C ALA A 152 23.22 -9.98 3.14
N ALA A 153 24.02 -8.94 3.31
CA ALA A 153 25.08 -8.81 4.29
C ALA A 153 25.15 -7.38 4.81
N PRO A 154 25.70 -7.13 6.01
CA PRO A 154 25.98 -5.78 6.46
C PRO A 154 26.74 -4.97 5.40
N VAL A 155 26.28 -3.76 5.14
CA VAL A 155 26.91 -2.87 4.16
C VAL A 155 27.91 -1.98 4.88
N THR A 156 29.17 -2.04 4.42
CA THR A 156 30.24 -1.16 4.89
C THR A 156 30.83 -0.39 3.73
N PHE A 157 31.28 0.81 3.95
CA PHE A 157 31.87 1.68 2.94
C PHE A 157 33.33 1.96 3.25
N ALA A 158 34.15 1.93 2.21
CA ALA A 158 35.50 2.48 2.28
C ALA A 158 35.47 4.02 2.20
N LYS A 159 36.61 4.64 2.45
CA LYS A 159 36.79 6.08 2.30
C LYS A 159 36.50 6.48 0.85
N ASP A 160 35.79 7.60 0.67
CA ASP A 160 35.42 8.19 -0.62
C ASP A 160 34.39 7.37 -1.45
N GLU A 161 33.87 6.27 -0.93
CA GLU A 161 32.71 5.60 -1.52
C GLU A 161 31.42 6.38 -1.22
N LYS A 162 30.41 6.17 -2.09
CA LYS A 162 29.07 6.79 -1.93
C LYS A 162 27.98 5.77 -2.10
N LEU A 163 26.81 6.06 -1.57
CA LEU A 163 25.61 5.26 -1.76
C LEU A 163 24.76 5.86 -2.90
N GLU A 164 24.52 5.06 -3.93
CA GLU A 164 23.51 5.38 -4.96
C GLU A 164 22.22 4.63 -4.67
N ILE A 165 21.11 5.34 -4.77
CA ILE A 165 19.77 4.85 -4.53
C ILE A 165 18.93 5.13 -5.77
N THR A 166 18.37 4.10 -6.38
CA THR A 166 17.43 4.24 -7.49
C THR A 166 16.05 3.80 -7.05
N MET A 167 15.08 4.72 -7.15
CA MET A 167 13.66 4.47 -6.86
C MET A 167 12.88 4.49 -8.17
N GLN A 168 12.23 3.39 -8.52
CA GLN A 168 11.45 3.27 -9.76
C GLN A 168 9.94 3.25 -9.45
N HIS A 169 9.17 4.03 -10.21
CA HIS A 169 7.73 4.15 -10.08
C HIS A 169 7.06 3.70 -11.39
N ARG A 170 6.67 2.43 -11.47
CA ARG A 170 6.05 1.81 -12.66
C ARG A 170 4.53 1.75 -12.59
N SER A 171 3.98 1.71 -11.37
CA SER A 171 2.53 1.69 -11.16
C SER A 171 1.92 3.01 -11.63
N SER A 172 0.81 2.94 -12.36
CA SER A 172 0.12 4.11 -12.90
C SER A 172 -1.37 4.08 -12.60
N THR A 173 -1.98 5.26 -12.61
CA THR A 173 -3.44 5.43 -12.61
C THR A 173 -4.00 5.21 -14.02
N THR A 174 -5.32 5.12 -14.12
CA THR A 174 -6.04 5.00 -15.41
C THR A 174 -5.73 6.14 -16.38
N GLY A 175 -5.28 7.31 -15.90
CA GLY A 175 -4.88 8.47 -16.73
C GLY A 175 -3.38 8.48 -17.09
N GLY A 176 -2.63 7.39 -16.90
CA GLY A 176 -1.21 7.30 -17.26
C GLY A 176 -0.24 8.02 -16.32
N GLN A 177 -0.74 8.69 -15.29
CA GLN A 177 0.13 9.30 -14.27
C GLN A 177 0.70 8.23 -13.34
N ALA A 178 1.99 8.32 -13.04
CA ALA A 178 2.63 7.42 -12.10
C ALA A 178 2.11 7.64 -10.67
N CYS A 179 1.96 6.54 -9.93
CA CYS A 179 1.75 6.57 -8.48
C CYS A 179 3.09 6.82 -7.77
N THR A 180 3.69 8.01 -7.99
CA THR A 180 5.01 8.33 -7.46
C THR A 180 5.00 8.61 -5.97
N VAL A 181 6.10 8.28 -5.31
CA VAL A 181 6.38 8.71 -3.94
C VAL A 181 6.80 10.18 -4.00
N ARG A 182 5.96 11.09 -3.53
CA ARG A 182 6.20 12.53 -3.67
C ARG A 182 6.84 13.17 -2.45
N ARG A 183 6.69 12.56 -1.30
CA ARG A 183 7.27 13.04 -0.05
C ARG A 183 7.79 11.86 0.76
N PHE A 184 9.08 11.85 1.08
CA PHE A 184 9.68 10.71 1.75
C PHE A 184 10.95 11.06 2.52
N THR A 185 11.34 10.19 3.45
CA THR A 185 12.67 10.13 4.04
C THR A 185 13.30 8.77 3.81
N ILE A 186 14.63 8.74 3.80
CA ILE A 186 15.40 7.50 3.80
C ILE A 186 16.39 7.57 4.95
N ASP A 187 16.38 6.51 5.75
CA ASP A 187 17.22 6.39 6.92
C ASP A 187 17.92 5.03 6.93
N THR A 188 19.04 4.94 7.62
CA THR A 188 19.78 3.68 7.84
C THR A 188 19.89 3.35 9.32
N SER A 189 20.17 2.09 9.62
CA SER A 189 20.44 1.64 10.98
C SER A 189 21.48 0.52 10.97
N ASN A 190 22.38 0.55 11.95
CA ASN A 190 23.38 -0.51 12.20
C ASN A 190 22.92 -1.56 13.23
N ASN A 191 21.61 -1.57 13.55
CA ASN A 191 21.07 -2.55 14.49
C ASN A 191 21.16 -3.96 13.90
N THR A 192 22.04 -4.79 14.45
CA THR A 192 22.29 -6.18 14.01
C THR A 192 21.08 -7.09 14.18
N ALA A 193 20.08 -6.70 14.99
CA ALA A 193 18.84 -7.46 15.12
C ALA A 193 18.11 -7.66 13.78
N TRP A 194 18.32 -6.76 12.81
CA TRP A 194 17.75 -6.90 11.47
C TRP A 194 18.34 -8.08 10.70
N THR A 195 19.65 -8.27 10.74
CA THR A 195 20.31 -9.42 10.10
C THR A 195 20.03 -10.72 10.85
N GLN A 196 19.97 -10.67 12.17
CA GLN A 196 19.59 -11.81 13.01
C GLN A 196 18.16 -12.29 12.72
N LEU A 197 17.25 -11.37 12.45
CA LEU A 197 15.87 -11.71 12.09
C LEU A 197 15.81 -12.55 10.81
N LEU A 198 16.61 -12.20 9.79
CA LEU A 198 16.68 -12.98 8.55
C LEU A 198 17.33 -14.34 8.74
N SER A 199 18.32 -14.43 9.63
CA SER A 199 19.03 -15.68 9.94
C SER A 199 18.20 -16.61 10.83
N ASN A 200 17.04 -16.18 11.32
CA ASN A 200 16.16 -17.00 12.14
C ASN A 200 15.55 -18.13 11.28
N PRO A 201 15.74 -19.42 11.67
CA PRO A 201 15.18 -20.56 10.94
C PRO A 201 13.65 -20.51 10.78
N ASP A 202 12.93 -19.98 11.77
CA ASP A 202 11.48 -19.83 11.69
C ASP A 202 11.06 -18.83 10.61
N HIS A 203 11.84 -17.76 10.40
CA HIS A 203 11.58 -16.82 9.30
C HIS A 203 11.70 -17.54 7.95
N ALA A 204 12.81 -18.25 7.71
CA ALA A 204 13.04 -19.00 6.49
C ALA A 204 11.94 -20.05 6.23
N LYS A 205 11.55 -20.80 7.27
CA LYS A 205 10.47 -21.80 7.23
C LYS A 205 9.13 -21.16 6.87
N ASN A 206 8.78 -20.02 7.47
CA ASN A 206 7.53 -19.33 7.20
C ASN A 206 7.49 -18.78 5.77
N VAL A 207 8.60 -18.23 5.26
CA VAL A 207 8.74 -17.79 3.87
C VAL A 207 8.57 -18.97 2.91
N ALA A 208 9.23 -20.11 3.17
CA ALA A 208 9.10 -21.32 2.36
C ALA A 208 7.64 -21.83 2.33
N THR A 209 6.98 -21.87 3.49
CA THR A 209 5.57 -22.28 3.62
C THR A 209 4.65 -21.36 2.82
N HIS A 210 4.87 -20.05 2.89
CA HIS A 210 4.10 -19.07 2.12
C HIS A 210 4.31 -19.27 0.61
N ASN A 211 5.56 -19.40 0.17
CA ASN A 211 5.89 -19.60 -1.24
C ASN A 211 5.31 -20.90 -1.80
N GLN A 212 5.36 -21.98 -1.03
CA GLN A 212 4.70 -23.24 -1.40
C GLN A 212 3.19 -23.06 -1.55
N ALA A 213 2.54 -22.41 -0.60
CA ALA A 213 1.10 -22.14 -0.68
C ALA A 213 0.74 -21.21 -1.86
N LEU A 214 1.60 -20.24 -2.18
CA LEU A 214 1.43 -19.36 -3.34
C LEU A 214 1.58 -20.13 -4.65
N ASN A 215 2.57 -21.00 -4.76
CA ASN A 215 2.76 -21.85 -5.93
C ASN A 215 1.56 -22.80 -6.14
N GLN A 216 1.06 -23.42 -5.07
CA GLN A 216 -0.15 -24.25 -5.14
C GLN A 216 -1.35 -23.44 -5.62
N TYR A 217 -1.53 -22.21 -5.09
CA TYR A 217 -2.59 -21.31 -5.52
C TYR A 217 -2.49 -20.96 -7.01
N ASN A 218 -1.29 -20.65 -7.49
CA ASN A 218 -1.03 -20.30 -8.89
C ASN A 218 -1.21 -21.49 -9.86
N GLN A 219 -1.14 -22.73 -9.38
CA GLN A 219 -1.34 -23.95 -10.17
C GLN A 219 -2.82 -24.32 -10.29
N ILE A 220 -3.72 -23.71 -9.52
CA ILE A 220 -5.15 -23.97 -9.61
C ILE A 220 -5.65 -23.50 -10.97
N LYS A 221 -6.03 -24.49 -11.82
CA LYS A 221 -6.69 -24.23 -13.10
C LYS A 221 -8.20 -24.25 -12.87
N GLY A 222 -8.85 -23.16 -13.17
CA GLY A 222 -10.30 -23.05 -13.03
C GLY A 222 -10.82 -21.75 -13.64
N THR A 223 -12.13 -21.69 -13.84
CA THR A 223 -12.80 -20.45 -14.25
C THR A 223 -12.81 -19.49 -13.07
N ASN A 224 -12.33 -18.28 -13.29
CA ASN A 224 -12.43 -17.22 -12.29
C ASN A 224 -13.88 -16.78 -12.16
N ILE A 225 -14.47 -17.03 -11.01
CA ILE A 225 -15.83 -16.58 -10.68
C ILE A 225 -15.69 -15.36 -9.75
N PRO A 226 -16.27 -14.20 -10.10
CA PRO A 226 -16.29 -13.06 -9.21
C PRO A 226 -17.14 -13.40 -7.98
N VAL A 227 -16.57 -13.21 -6.79
CA VAL A 227 -17.25 -13.40 -5.51
C VAL A 227 -17.19 -12.15 -4.67
N ILE A 228 -18.28 -11.87 -3.95
CA ILE A 228 -18.30 -10.81 -2.95
C ILE A 228 -17.60 -11.34 -1.69
N ARG A 229 -16.57 -10.64 -1.27
CA ARG A 229 -15.79 -10.99 -0.07
C ARG A 229 -15.48 -9.74 0.72
N GLU A 230 -15.66 -9.81 2.03
CA GLU A 230 -15.20 -8.74 2.91
C GLU A 230 -13.68 -8.61 2.88
N ARG A 231 -13.21 -7.38 2.89
CA ARG A 231 -11.79 -7.09 3.03
C ARG A 231 -11.35 -7.42 4.45
N SER A 232 -10.13 -7.91 4.59
CA SER A 232 -9.55 -8.07 5.93
C SER A 232 -9.39 -6.69 6.58
N GLU A 233 -9.43 -6.62 7.90
CA GLU A 233 -9.24 -5.39 8.67
C GLU A 233 -8.01 -4.58 8.21
N HIS A 234 -6.92 -5.27 7.87
CA HIS A 234 -5.68 -4.65 7.37
C HIS A 234 -5.79 -4.06 5.97
N ALA A 235 -6.80 -4.44 5.20
CA ALA A 235 -7.06 -3.95 3.85
C ALA A 235 -8.33 -3.09 3.79
N THR A 236 -8.92 -2.75 4.93
CA THR A 236 -10.10 -1.89 4.99
C THR A 236 -9.71 -0.45 4.66
N ARG A 237 -10.45 0.13 3.73
CA ARG A 237 -10.32 1.52 3.34
C ARG A 237 -11.28 2.38 4.14
N GLU A 238 -10.83 3.55 4.53
CA GLU A 238 -11.70 4.58 5.07
C GLU A 238 -12.61 5.13 3.96
N THR A 239 -13.92 5.11 4.20
CA THR A 239 -14.92 5.63 3.26
C THR A 239 -15.31 7.05 3.65
N ARG A 240 -15.43 7.96 2.67
CA ARG A 240 -15.75 9.36 2.88
C ARG A 240 -16.86 9.80 1.94
N ILE A 241 -17.62 10.81 2.35
CA ILE A 241 -18.57 11.50 1.47
C ILE A 241 -17.79 12.18 0.35
N PHE A 242 -18.30 12.12 -0.87
CA PHE A 242 -17.78 12.91 -1.99
C PHE A 242 -18.58 14.21 -2.11
N LEU A 243 -17.96 15.33 -1.70
CA LEU A 243 -18.59 16.65 -1.75
C LEU A 243 -18.86 17.05 -3.20
N GLY A 244 -20.13 17.39 -3.49
CA GLY A 244 -20.57 17.68 -4.84
C GLY A 244 -20.47 16.48 -5.82
N GLY A 245 -20.41 15.24 -5.29
CA GLY A 245 -20.23 14.03 -6.10
C GLY A 245 -18.82 13.83 -6.69
N LEU A 246 -17.90 14.74 -6.40
CA LEU A 246 -16.53 14.70 -6.92
C LEU A 246 -15.65 13.77 -6.07
N TRP A 247 -15.18 12.66 -6.64
CA TRP A 247 -14.40 11.65 -5.95
C TRP A 247 -13.05 12.16 -5.37
N LEU A 248 -12.51 13.26 -5.90
CA LEU A 248 -11.34 13.96 -5.37
C LEU A 248 -11.68 14.88 -4.20
N ASN A 249 -12.95 15.31 -4.07
CA ASN A 249 -13.37 16.22 -3.02
C ASN A 249 -14.02 15.43 -1.87
N LYS A 250 -13.19 14.99 -0.94
CA LYS A 250 -13.58 14.09 0.14
C LYS A 250 -13.95 14.88 1.40
N GLY A 251 -15.15 14.67 1.89
CA GLY A 251 -15.64 15.20 3.15
C GLY A 251 -15.42 14.26 4.34
N GLU A 252 -16.40 14.19 5.21
CA GLU A 252 -16.36 13.42 6.46
C GLU A 252 -16.26 11.90 6.23
N VAL A 253 -15.66 11.22 7.18
CA VAL A 253 -15.62 9.75 7.24
C VAL A 253 -17.01 9.22 7.48
N GLN A 254 -17.42 8.25 6.68
CA GLN A 254 -18.67 7.54 6.85
C GLN A 254 -18.47 6.13 7.39
N GLN A 255 -19.30 5.77 8.33
CA GLN A 255 -19.39 4.40 8.83
C GLN A 255 -20.48 3.65 8.05
N PRO A 256 -20.34 2.31 7.90
CA PRO A 256 -21.41 1.49 7.35
C PRO A 256 -22.70 1.67 8.14
N GLY A 257 -23.83 1.61 7.44
CA GLY A 257 -25.13 1.77 8.07
C GLY A 257 -26.26 1.78 7.07
N VAL A 258 -27.48 1.90 7.59
CA VAL A 258 -28.71 2.03 6.80
C VAL A 258 -29.25 3.44 6.94
N PRO A 259 -30.06 3.93 5.98
CA PRO A 259 -30.67 5.25 6.07
C PRO A 259 -31.50 5.41 7.36
N LYS A 260 -31.28 6.50 8.09
CA LYS A 260 -31.96 6.77 9.38
C LYS A 260 -33.49 6.75 9.27
N LEU A 261 -34.02 7.15 8.11
CA LEU A 261 -35.45 7.15 7.85
C LEU A 261 -36.05 5.74 7.83
N LEU A 262 -35.24 4.72 7.56
CA LEU A 262 -35.64 3.31 7.49
C LEU A 262 -35.18 2.51 8.72
N ASN A 263 -35.03 3.17 9.84
CA ASN A 263 -34.34 2.68 11.03
C ASN A 263 -35.21 1.80 11.95
N GLY A 264 -36.20 1.05 11.41
CA GLY A 264 -36.90 0.00 12.16
C GLY A 264 -36.03 -1.22 12.48
N TYR A 265 -34.90 -1.39 11.80
CA TYR A 265 -33.99 -2.52 11.96
C TYR A 265 -33.04 -2.27 13.14
N GLN A 266 -33.10 -3.15 14.13
CA GLN A 266 -32.36 -3.01 15.40
C GLN A 266 -30.92 -3.51 15.34
N ASN A 267 -30.55 -4.29 14.32
CA ASN A 267 -29.23 -4.87 14.21
C ASN A 267 -28.25 -3.90 13.53
N LYS A 268 -26.99 -3.98 13.95
CA LYS A 268 -25.90 -3.23 13.33
C LYS A 268 -25.65 -3.75 11.90
N VAL A 269 -25.36 -2.84 10.97
CA VAL A 269 -25.09 -3.15 9.58
C VAL A 269 -23.68 -2.65 9.22
N ASP A 270 -22.68 -3.48 9.51
CA ASP A 270 -21.26 -3.18 9.26
C ASP A 270 -20.69 -3.97 8.06
N THR A 271 -21.31 -5.08 7.71
CA THR A 271 -20.86 -5.98 6.66
C THR A 271 -21.89 -6.10 5.54
N ARG A 272 -21.46 -6.59 4.37
CA ARG A 272 -22.37 -6.87 3.25
C ARG A 272 -23.40 -7.95 3.58
N LEU A 273 -23.04 -8.91 4.42
CA LEU A 273 -23.96 -9.94 4.87
C LEU A 273 -25.08 -9.34 5.74
N GLU A 274 -24.72 -8.48 6.68
CA GLU A 274 -25.69 -7.77 7.51
C GLU A 274 -26.57 -6.83 6.67
N MET A 275 -26.00 -6.17 5.66
CA MET A 275 -26.77 -5.41 4.68
C MET A 275 -27.77 -6.28 3.90
N ALA A 276 -27.37 -7.49 3.49
CA ALA A 276 -28.26 -8.42 2.82
C ALA A 276 -29.40 -8.86 3.74
N HIS A 277 -29.11 -9.14 5.01
CA HIS A 277 -30.13 -9.47 6.02
C HIS A 277 -31.10 -8.30 6.23
N TRP A 278 -30.60 -7.08 6.29
CA TRP A 278 -31.47 -5.90 6.38
C TRP A 278 -32.38 -5.74 5.16
N ILE A 279 -31.85 -5.88 3.94
CA ILE A 279 -32.64 -5.79 2.71
C ILE A 279 -33.76 -6.83 2.69
N THR A 280 -33.47 -8.06 3.14
CA THR A 280 -34.46 -9.16 3.13
C THR A 280 -35.30 -9.26 4.39
N SER A 281 -35.07 -8.40 5.38
CA SER A 281 -35.83 -8.38 6.63
C SER A 281 -37.29 -7.99 6.39
N PRO A 282 -38.25 -8.65 7.09
CA PRO A 282 -39.63 -8.19 7.12
C PRO A 282 -39.79 -6.76 7.66
N GLU A 283 -38.84 -6.27 8.44
CA GLU A 283 -38.83 -4.92 8.99
C GLU A 283 -38.42 -3.85 7.94
N ASN A 284 -37.86 -4.28 6.81
CA ASN A 284 -37.56 -3.36 5.73
C ASN A 284 -38.82 -2.96 4.96
N PRO A 285 -39.27 -1.71 5.04
CA PRO A 285 -40.55 -1.32 4.46
C PRO A 285 -40.54 -1.24 2.94
N LEU A 286 -39.38 -1.23 2.31
CA LEU A 286 -39.27 -0.99 0.86
C LEU A 286 -39.20 -2.27 0.05
N THR A 287 -38.46 -3.29 0.49
CA THR A 287 -38.15 -4.46 -0.31
C THR A 287 -39.42 -5.18 -0.80
N ALA A 288 -40.35 -5.50 0.11
CA ALA A 288 -41.59 -6.16 -0.25
C ALA A 288 -42.46 -5.29 -1.20
N ARG A 289 -42.54 -3.98 -0.96
CA ARG A 289 -43.30 -3.07 -1.80
C ARG A 289 -42.75 -2.95 -3.21
N VAL A 290 -41.42 -2.80 -3.32
CA VAL A 290 -40.74 -2.71 -4.63
C VAL A 290 -40.90 -4.01 -5.41
N MET A 291 -40.76 -5.17 -4.75
CA MET A 291 -40.94 -6.46 -5.39
C MET A 291 -42.38 -6.69 -5.85
N ALA A 292 -43.38 -6.38 -5.01
CA ALA A 292 -44.77 -6.49 -5.39
C ALA A 292 -45.11 -5.60 -6.60
N ASN A 293 -44.60 -4.36 -6.61
CA ASN A 293 -44.79 -3.43 -7.71
C ASN A 293 -44.20 -3.93 -9.03
N ARG A 294 -42.96 -4.46 -8.98
CA ARG A 294 -42.29 -5.04 -10.16
C ARG A 294 -43.00 -6.28 -10.67
N LEU A 295 -43.40 -7.20 -9.78
CA LEU A 295 -44.16 -8.39 -10.16
C LEU A 295 -45.50 -8.03 -10.80
N SER A 296 -46.21 -7.03 -10.24
CA SER A 296 -47.45 -6.53 -10.87
C SER A 296 -47.20 -5.98 -12.27
N SER A 297 -46.13 -5.24 -12.46
CA SER A 297 -45.74 -4.71 -13.78
C SER A 297 -45.42 -5.81 -14.76
N ASP A 298 -44.69 -6.82 -14.33
CA ASP A 298 -44.27 -7.93 -15.18
C ASP A 298 -45.48 -8.84 -15.58
N MET A 299 -46.42 -9.03 -14.65
CA MET A 299 -47.57 -9.90 -14.89
C MET A 299 -48.73 -9.19 -15.61
N PHE A 300 -48.96 -7.92 -15.33
CA PHE A 300 -50.12 -7.17 -15.81
C PHE A 300 -49.78 -5.98 -16.73
N GLY A 301 -48.45 -5.81 -17.05
CA GLY A 301 -48.02 -4.71 -17.89
C GLY A 301 -48.00 -3.34 -17.17
N ARG A 302 -48.42 -3.31 -15.89
CA ARG A 302 -48.48 -2.08 -15.08
C ARG A 302 -48.18 -2.38 -13.61
N GLY A 303 -47.36 -1.57 -12.98
CA GLY A 303 -47.15 -1.60 -11.55
C GLY A 303 -48.33 -1.11 -10.73
N ILE A 304 -48.41 -1.48 -9.45
CA ILE A 304 -49.36 -0.92 -8.48
C ILE A 304 -49.13 0.60 -8.36
N VAL A 305 -47.86 0.98 -8.33
CA VAL A 305 -47.39 2.36 -8.54
C VAL A 305 -46.87 2.44 -9.97
N GLU A 306 -47.32 3.41 -10.74
CA GLU A 306 -47.07 3.49 -12.18
C GLU A 306 -45.59 3.67 -12.52
N THR A 307 -44.86 4.43 -11.72
CA THR A 307 -43.44 4.65 -11.85
C THR A 307 -42.67 3.58 -11.05
N LEU A 308 -41.95 2.67 -11.74
CA LEU A 308 -41.20 1.58 -11.09
C LEU A 308 -39.94 2.04 -10.38
N GLY A 309 -39.50 3.25 -10.62
CA GLY A 309 -38.25 3.79 -10.10
C GLY A 309 -38.38 4.76 -8.92
N ASP A 310 -39.63 5.12 -8.57
CA ASP A 310 -39.91 6.10 -7.52
C ASP A 310 -40.34 5.47 -6.20
#